data_e81a8a9bed666225ada12374ff2c6c91
#
_entry.id   e81a8a9bed666225ada12374ff2c6c91
#
_cell.length_a   1.000
_cell.length_b   1.000
_cell.length_c   1.000
_cell.angle_alpha   90.00
_cell.angle_beta   90.00
_cell.angle_gamma   90.00
#
_symmetry.space_group_name_H-M   'P 1'
#
loop_
_entity.id
_entity.type
_entity.pdbx_description
1 polymer ?
#
loop_
_entity_poly.entity_id
_entity_poly.type
_entity_poly.pdbx_seq_one_letter_code
_entity_poly.pdbx_strand_id
1 'polypeptide(L)'
;HTRGAWPSTLEGQVLRWADRIAYINHDIEDAIAGGVLTPQALPASCVQVLGQTKSRRITTLITQLVQQSADAVYTQGPIPTDQPLIDMQGPVREEFDRLHAFMYANVYLDSAATAEEYKVSGLVEALYRFYRDEPGQMPEMYQTIAGEEGLDRAVTDYISGMSDEFAVRMFERQFVPRKWNVL
;
A
#
# COMPACT_ATOMS: atom_id res chain seq x y z
N HIS A 1 4.11 -7.55 2.14
CA HIS A 1 4.83 -6.96 3.30
C HIS A 1 4.48 -7.57 4.66
N THR A 2 3.45 -8.42 4.79
CA THR A 2 3.01 -8.98 6.09
C THR A 2 3.37 -10.46 6.30
N ARG A 3 4.01 -11.12 5.35
CA ARG A 3 4.42 -12.53 5.44
C ARG A 3 5.94 -12.61 5.62
N GLY A 4 6.42 -12.42 6.84
CA GLY A 4 7.84 -12.57 7.17
C GLY A 4 8.03 -12.66 8.68
N ALA A 5 9.22 -13.05 9.10
CA ALA A 5 9.61 -13.02 10.51
C ALA A 5 9.42 -11.63 11.09
N TRP A 6 9.19 -11.55 12.39
CA TRP A 6 9.13 -10.28 13.09
C TRP A 6 10.48 -9.57 13.01
N PRO A 7 10.50 -8.22 12.89
CA PRO A 7 11.74 -7.48 12.94
C PRO A 7 12.50 -7.73 14.25
N SER A 8 13.80 -7.86 14.14
CA SER A 8 14.68 -8.13 15.28
C SER A 8 14.98 -6.90 16.15
N THR A 9 14.54 -5.71 15.72
CA THR A 9 14.71 -4.45 16.46
C THR A 9 13.36 -3.88 16.88
N LEU A 10 13.32 -3.13 17.97
CA LEU A 10 12.11 -2.46 18.45
C LEU A 10 11.59 -1.44 17.44
N GLU A 11 12.48 -0.67 16.83
CA GLU A 11 12.15 0.31 15.80
C GLU A 11 11.48 -0.37 14.59
N GLY A 12 12.02 -1.51 14.18
CA GLY A 12 11.42 -2.31 13.10
C GLY A 12 10.02 -2.82 13.44
N GLN A 13 9.81 -3.23 14.70
CA GLN A 13 8.49 -3.66 15.19
C GLN A 13 7.50 -2.48 15.25
N VAL A 14 7.94 -1.30 15.71
CA VAL A 14 7.13 -0.07 15.69
C VAL A 14 6.77 0.29 14.25
N LEU A 15 7.75 0.28 13.34
CA LEU A 15 7.51 0.60 11.93
C LEU A 15 6.50 -0.36 11.29
N ARG A 16 6.62 -1.66 11.57
CA ARG A 16 5.66 -2.65 11.07
C ARG A 16 4.24 -2.40 11.54
N TRP A 17 4.04 -1.99 12.80
CA TRP A 17 2.73 -1.64 13.30
C TRP A 17 2.21 -0.33 12.73
N ALA A 18 3.08 0.69 12.64
CA ALA A 18 2.72 1.98 12.05
C ALA A 18 2.23 1.81 10.60
N ASP A 19 2.96 1.02 9.81
CA ASP A 19 2.59 0.69 8.42
C ASP A 19 1.22 0.01 8.34
N ARG A 20 1.00 -1.05 9.13
CA ARG A 20 -0.28 -1.77 9.15
C ARG A 20 -1.46 -0.91 9.59
N ILE A 21 -1.26 -0.05 10.60
CA ILE A 21 -2.30 0.86 11.09
C ILE A 21 -2.60 1.94 10.05
N ALA A 22 -1.57 2.53 9.45
CA ALA A 22 -1.73 3.54 8.42
C ALA A 22 -2.45 2.95 7.19
N TYR A 23 -1.94 1.85 6.66
CA TYR A 23 -2.44 1.20 5.46
C TYR A 23 -3.93 0.88 5.56
N ILE A 24 -4.37 0.11 6.56
CA ILE A 24 -5.78 -0.27 6.69
C ILE A 24 -6.71 0.94 6.81
N ASN A 25 -6.26 2.00 7.48
CA ASN A 25 -7.08 3.20 7.66
C ASN A 25 -7.15 4.08 6.41
N HIS A 26 -6.11 4.10 5.57
CA HIS A 26 -6.14 4.74 4.26
C HIS A 26 -7.02 3.96 3.31
N ASP A 27 -6.84 2.65 3.22
CA ASP A 27 -7.61 1.80 2.32
C ASP A 27 -9.13 1.85 2.59
N ILE A 28 -9.55 1.97 3.85
CA ILE A 28 -10.97 2.17 4.17
C ILE A 28 -11.49 3.46 3.55
N GLU A 29 -10.75 4.57 3.66
CA GLU A 29 -11.19 5.85 3.09
C GLU A 29 -11.18 5.82 1.57
N ASP A 30 -10.17 5.23 0.98
CA ASP A 30 -10.05 5.10 -0.47
C ASP A 30 -11.17 4.20 -1.03
N ALA A 31 -11.48 3.09 -0.36
CA ALA A 31 -12.59 2.22 -0.73
C ALA A 31 -13.96 2.92 -0.63
N ILE A 32 -14.14 3.79 0.38
CA ILE A 32 -15.36 4.60 0.51
C ILE A 32 -15.39 5.68 -0.56
N ALA A 33 -14.31 6.39 -0.80
CA ALA A 33 -14.21 7.42 -1.83
C ALA A 33 -14.40 6.84 -3.24
N GLY A 34 -13.88 5.64 -3.49
CA GLY A 34 -14.05 4.89 -4.73
C GLY A 34 -15.42 4.21 -4.89
N GLY A 35 -16.31 4.27 -3.87
CA GLY A 35 -17.63 3.65 -3.93
C GLY A 35 -17.63 2.11 -3.79
N VAL A 36 -16.49 1.51 -3.45
CA VAL A 36 -16.36 0.07 -3.20
C VAL A 36 -17.00 -0.32 -1.86
N LEU A 37 -16.87 0.56 -0.86
CA LEU A 37 -17.49 0.41 0.45
C LEU A 37 -18.41 1.58 0.78
N THR A 38 -19.37 1.32 1.68
CA THR A 38 -20.09 2.39 2.39
C THR A 38 -19.59 2.44 3.84
N PRO A 39 -19.63 3.60 4.52
CA PRO A 39 -19.23 3.68 5.93
C PRO A 39 -19.98 2.70 6.85
N GLN A 40 -21.22 2.36 6.49
CA GLN A 40 -22.09 1.44 7.23
C GLN A 40 -21.76 -0.04 7.01
N ALA A 41 -20.95 -0.36 6.00
CA ALA A 41 -20.52 -1.72 5.70
C ALA A 41 -19.48 -2.26 6.69
N LEU A 42 -18.76 -1.37 7.39
CA LEU A 42 -17.78 -1.78 8.38
C LEU A 42 -18.42 -2.60 9.51
N PRO A 43 -17.79 -3.67 9.98
CA PRO A 43 -18.34 -4.49 11.06
C PRO A 43 -18.63 -3.65 12.30
N ALA A 44 -19.84 -3.78 12.84
CA ALA A 44 -20.29 -2.94 13.97
C ALA A 44 -19.39 -3.09 15.21
N SER A 45 -18.87 -4.30 15.48
CA SER A 45 -17.92 -4.55 16.57
C SER A 45 -16.61 -3.78 16.37
N CYS A 46 -16.09 -3.74 15.15
CA CYS A 46 -14.90 -2.97 14.83
C CYS A 46 -15.12 -1.46 15.05
N VAL A 47 -16.28 -0.95 14.62
CA VAL A 47 -16.64 0.47 14.82
C VAL A 47 -16.78 0.79 16.31
N GLN A 48 -17.39 -0.09 17.08
CA GLN A 48 -17.59 0.08 18.51
C GLN A 48 -16.27 0.10 19.29
N VAL A 49 -15.35 -0.80 19.00
CA VAL A 49 -14.09 -0.97 19.74
C VAL A 49 -13.01 -0.05 19.23
N LEU A 50 -12.83 0.02 17.93
CA LEU A 50 -11.73 0.79 17.32
C LEU A 50 -12.09 2.26 17.09
N GLY A 51 -13.35 2.56 16.82
CA GLY A 51 -13.85 3.90 16.55
C GLY A 51 -14.43 4.08 15.15
N GLN A 52 -15.37 5.02 15.06
CA GLN A 52 -16.11 5.27 13.83
C GLN A 52 -15.31 6.04 12.78
N THR A 53 -14.43 6.95 13.19
CA THR A 53 -13.63 7.79 12.29
C THR A 53 -12.19 7.28 12.18
N LYS A 54 -11.52 7.60 11.07
CA LYS A 54 -10.08 7.32 10.86
C LYS A 54 -9.22 7.76 12.05
N SER A 55 -9.39 9.02 12.46
CA SER A 55 -8.63 9.57 13.59
C SER A 55 -8.86 8.78 14.88
N ARG A 56 -10.12 8.41 15.16
CA ARG A 56 -10.46 7.64 16.35
C ARG A 56 -9.85 6.24 16.30
N ARG A 57 -9.94 5.55 15.17
CA ARG A 57 -9.34 4.22 14.98
C ARG A 57 -7.83 4.25 15.19
N ILE A 58 -7.15 5.20 14.55
CA ILE A 58 -5.68 5.37 14.69
C ILE A 58 -5.33 5.64 16.15
N THR A 59 -6.02 6.57 16.82
CA THR A 59 -5.78 6.91 18.22
C THR A 59 -5.96 5.68 19.12
N THR A 60 -7.04 4.93 18.96
CA THR A 60 -7.31 3.71 19.75
C THR A 60 -6.18 2.68 19.57
N LEU A 61 -5.81 2.40 18.31
CA LEU A 61 -4.78 1.41 17.99
C LEU A 61 -3.41 1.81 18.53
N ILE A 62 -2.99 3.06 18.31
CA ILE A 62 -1.69 3.55 18.82
C ILE A 62 -1.66 3.57 20.34
N THR A 63 -2.71 4.07 20.98
CA THR A 63 -2.78 4.13 22.46
C THR A 63 -2.66 2.73 23.04
N GLN A 64 -3.40 1.77 22.50
CA GLN A 64 -3.37 0.39 22.98
C GLN A 64 -1.99 -0.25 22.74
N LEU A 65 -1.40 -0.05 21.57
CA LEU A 65 -0.07 -0.54 21.26
C LEU A 65 0.98 -0.01 22.25
N VAL A 66 0.99 1.30 22.51
CA VAL A 66 1.92 1.93 23.45
C VAL A 66 1.71 1.41 24.86
N GLN A 67 0.46 1.37 25.35
CA GLN A 67 0.16 0.94 26.72
C GLN A 67 0.58 -0.51 26.99
N GLN A 68 0.33 -1.41 26.04
CA GLN A 68 0.64 -2.82 26.21
C GLN A 68 2.11 -3.17 25.97
N SER A 69 2.81 -2.38 25.18
CA SER A 69 4.23 -2.62 24.87
C SER A 69 5.16 -1.98 25.90
N ALA A 70 4.70 -0.96 26.65
CA ALA A 70 5.55 -0.20 27.55
C ALA A 70 6.27 -1.09 28.58
N ASP A 71 5.54 -1.92 29.30
CA ASP A 71 6.09 -2.80 30.31
C ASP A 71 7.04 -3.85 29.72
N ALA A 72 6.70 -4.41 28.56
CA ALA A 72 7.52 -5.40 27.88
C ALA A 72 8.87 -4.81 27.44
N VAL A 73 8.87 -3.56 26.93
CA VAL A 73 10.08 -2.88 26.48
C VAL A 73 11.02 -2.53 27.63
N TYR A 74 10.47 -2.14 28.80
CA TYR A 74 11.30 -1.71 29.95
C TYR A 74 11.76 -2.86 30.83
N THR A 75 11.12 -4.03 30.80
CA THR A 75 11.38 -5.14 31.74
C THR A 75 12.10 -6.32 31.12
N GLN A 76 12.16 -6.43 29.81
CA GLN A 76 12.77 -7.59 29.14
C GLN A 76 14.23 -7.34 28.73
N GLY A 77 15.04 -8.42 28.80
CA GLY A 77 16.38 -8.52 28.27
C GLY A 77 16.43 -8.54 26.73
N PRO A 78 17.28 -9.37 26.09
CA PRO A 78 17.39 -9.45 24.64
C PRO A 78 16.04 -9.67 23.96
N ILE A 79 15.80 -8.99 22.83
CA ILE A 79 14.54 -9.08 22.08
C ILE A 79 14.35 -10.51 21.56
N PRO A 80 13.22 -11.19 21.86
CA PRO A 80 12.92 -12.49 21.31
C PRO A 80 12.77 -12.42 19.80
N THR A 81 13.29 -13.39 19.06
CA THR A 81 13.18 -13.45 17.59
C THR A 81 11.89 -14.11 17.11
N ASP A 82 11.21 -14.81 17.99
CA ASP A 82 9.99 -15.59 17.71
C ASP A 82 8.69 -14.85 18.06
N GLN A 83 8.75 -13.87 18.97
CA GLN A 83 7.60 -13.08 19.39
C GLN A 83 7.91 -11.57 19.39
N PRO A 84 6.94 -10.72 18.99
CA PRO A 84 7.13 -9.28 19.08
C PRO A 84 7.02 -8.80 20.54
N LEU A 85 7.86 -7.83 20.91
CA LEU A 85 7.69 -7.07 22.15
C LEU A 85 6.71 -5.91 21.98
N ILE A 86 6.67 -5.34 20.77
CA ILE A 86 5.71 -4.31 20.41
C ILE A 86 4.49 -5.00 19.79
N ASP A 87 3.43 -5.12 20.56
CA ASP A 87 2.19 -5.80 20.12
C ASP A 87 0.95 -5.26 20.85
N MET A 88 -0.22 -5.57 20.31
CA MET A 88 -1.53 -5.35 20.93
C MET A 88 -2.11 -6.69 21.35
N GLN A 89 -2.96 -6.68 22.36
CA GLN A 89 -3.68 -7.86 22.85
C GLN A 89 -5.15 -7.54 23.16
N GLY A 90 -5.94 -8.58 23.40
CA GLY A 90 -7.34 -8.44 23.80
C GLY A 90 -8.25 -7.86 22.73
N PRO A 91 -9.37 -7.25 23.13
CA PRO A 91 -10.44 -6.87 22.20
C PRO A 91 -10.00 -5.95 21.05
N VAL A 92 -9.04 -5.04 21.29
CA VAL A 92 -8.56 -4.13 20.24
C VAL A 92 -7.79 -4.90 19.17
N ARG A 93 -6.98 -5.89 19.57
CA ARG A 93 -6.26 -6.74 18.63
C ARG A 93 -7.21 -7.62 17.82
N GLU A 94 -8.18 -8.23 18.48
CA GLU A 94 -9.17 -9.10 17.84
C GLU A 94 -9.98 -8.32 16.79
N GLU A 95 -10.42 -7.11 17.13
CA GLU A 95 -11.18 -6.28 16.20
C GLU A 95 -10.31 -5.67 15.09
N PHE A 96 -9.04 -5.42 15.33
CA PHE A 96 -8.10 -5.04 14.28
C PHE A 96 -7.89 -6.17 13.26
N ASP A 97 -7.68 -7.40 13.73
CA ASP A 97 -7.53 -8.57 12.87
C ASP A 97 -8.85 -8.89 12.11
N ARG A 98 -10.02 -8.69 12.75
CA ARG A 98 -11.34 -8.79 12.13
C ARG A 98 -11.52 -7.74 11.02
N LEU A 99 -11.13 -6.50 11.30
CA LEU A 99 -11.20 -5.41 10.32
C LEU A 99 -10.30 -5.69 9.12
N HIS A 100 -9.09 -6.22 9.36
CA HIS A 100 -8.18 -6.63 8.30
C HIS A 100 -8.77 -7.77 7.43
N ALA A 101 -9.36 -8.79 8.05
CA ALA A 101 -10.02 -9.88 7.35
C ALA A 101 -11.22 -9.37 6.52
N PHE A 102 -12.00 -8.43 7.08
CA PHE A 102 -13.10 -7.80 6.36
C PHE A 102 -12.63 -7.05 5.12
N MET A 103 -11.59 -6.22 5.25
CA MET A 103 -11.02 -5.47 4.12
C MET A 103 -10.47 -6.41 3.05
N TYR A 104 -9.81 -7.50 3.48
CA TYR A 104 -9.30 -8.48 2.55
C TYR A 104 -10.40 -9.12 1.71
N ALA A 105 -11.51 -9.51 2.34
CA ALA A 105 -12.62 -10.17 1.67
C ALA A 105 -13.48 -9.25 0.79
N ASN A 106 -13.62 -7.98 1.17
CA ASN A 106 -14.60 -7.07 0.54
C ASN A 106 -13.97 -5.97 -0.31
N VAL A 107 -12.66 -5.76 -0.21
CA VAL A 107 -11.96 -4.73 -0.97
C VAL A 107 -10.88 -5.36 -1.84
N TYR A 108 -9.95 -6.13 -1.25
CA TYR A 108 -8.79 -6.63 -1.98
C TYR A 108 -9.09 -7.83 -2.89
N LEU A 109 -10.14 -8.58 -2.64
CA LEU A 109 -10.60 -9.69 -3.48
C LEU A 109 -11.77 -9.31 -4.40
N ASP A 110 -12.16 -8.04 -4.45
CA ASP A 110 -13.25 -7.62 -5.33
C ASP A 110 -12.87 -7.83 -6.80
N SER A 111 -13.80 -8.40 -7.56
CA SER A 111 -13.64 -8.67 -8.99
C SER A 111 -13.44 -7.38 -9.81
N ALA A 112 -14.00 -6.26 -9.37
CA ALA A 112 -13.81 -4.97 -10.01
C ALA A 112 -12.34 -4.48 -9.83
N ALA A 113 -11.78 -4.61 -8.63
CA ALA A 113 -10.37 -4.29 -8.38
C ALA A 113 -9.43 -5.20 -9.21
N THR A 114 -9.74 -6.51 -9.31
CA THR A 114 -8.96 -7.45 -10.12
C THR A 114 -9.00 -7.11 -11.62
N ALA A 115 -10.14 -6.63 -12.13
CA ALA A 115 -10.27 -6.22 -13.53
C ALA A 115 -9.44 -4.96 -13.84
N GLU A 116 -9.38 -4.00 -12.90
CA GLU A 116 -8.52 -2.81 -13.04
C GLU A 116 -7.03 -3.17 -12.90
N GLU A 117 -6.68 -4.08 -11.98
CA GLU A 117 -5.31 -4.60 -11.83
C GLU A 117 -4.77 -5.22 -13.13
N TYR A 118 -5.62 -5.97 -13.85
CA TYR A 118 -5.25 -6.51 -15.16
C TYR A 118 -4.94 -5.40 -16.18
N LYS A 119 -5.73 -4.30 -16.19
CA LYS A 119 -5.47 -3.15 -17.06
C LYS A 119 -4.16 -2.44 -16.70
N VAL A 120 -3.89 -2.28 -15.40
CA VAL A 120 -2.63 -1.69 -14.91
C VAL A 120 -1.44 -2.51 -15.35
N SER A 121 -1.50 -3.83 -15.22
CA SER A 121 -0.44 -4.73 -15.70
C SER A 121 -0.17 -4.55 -17.19
N GLY A 122 -1.21 -4.48 -18.00
CA GLY A 122 -1.09 -4.23 -19.44
C GLY A 122 -0.50 -2.86 -19.78
N LEU A 123 -0.88 -1.84 -19.02
CA LEU A 123 -0.34 -0.47 -19.17
C LEU A 123 1.17 -0.44 -18.85
N VAL A 124 1.57 -1.00 -17.71
CA VAL A 124 2.98 -1.04 -17.30
C VAL A 124 3.82 -1.82 -18.30
N GLU A 125 3.34 -2.98 -18.76
CA GLU A 125 4.04 -3.79 -19.76
C GLU A 125 4.21 -3.04 -21.09
N ALA A 126 3.19 -2.34 -21.55
CA ALA A 126 3.25 -1.56 -22.78
C ALA A 126 4.24 -0.41 -22.67
N LEU A 127 4.23 0.34 -21.56
CA LEU A 127 5.20 1.41 -21.31
C LEU A 127 6.62 0.86 -21.21
N TYR A 128 6.81 -0.28 -20.53
CA TYR A 128 8.12 -0.92 -20.41
C TYR A 128 8.69 -1.29 -21.79
N ARG A 129 7.91 -1.94 -22.63
CA ARG A 129 8.31 -2.30 -23.99
C ARG A 129 8.62 -1.05 -24.81
N PHE A 130 7.78 -0.04 -24.75
CA PHE A 130 7.96 1.21 -25.48
C PHE A 130 9.28 1.90 -25.13
N TYR A 131 9.58 2.12 -23.85
CA TYR A 131 10.82 2.79 -23.43
C TYR A 131 12.07 1.92 -23.62
N ARG A 132 11.91 0.61 -23.64
CA ARG A 132 12.99 -0.30 -24.01
C ARG A 132 13.34 -0.23 -25.50
N ASP A 133 12.33 -0.12 -26.36
CA ASP A 133 12.51 -0.03 -27.81
C ASP A 133 12.94 1.40 -28.24
N GLU A 134 12.49 2.42 -27.52
CA GLU A 134 12.73 3.83 -27.80
C GLU A 134 13.35 4.55 -26.58
N PRO A 135 14.58 4.22 -26.16
CA PRO A 135 15.18 4.77 -24.93
C PRO A 135 15.40 6.29 -24.98
N GLY A 136 15.52 6.85 -26.18
CA GLY A 136 15.61 8.32 -26.38
C GLY A 136 14.35 9.08 -25.98
N GLN A 137 13.24 8.42 -25.73
CA GLN A 137 11.99 9.03 -25.24
C GLN A 137 11.98 9.22 -23.71
N MET A 138 12.91 8.62 -22.99
CA MET A 138 13.09 8.87 -21.56
C MET A 138 13.82 10.19 -21.31
N PRO A 139 13.61 10.84 -20.14
CA PRO A 139 14.41 11.99 -19.72
C PRO A 139 15.92 11.65 -19.69
N GLU A 140 16.76 12.65 -19.96
CA GLU A 140 18.22 12.50 -20.09
C GLU A 140 18.87 11.78 -18.89
N MET A 141 18.38 12.03 -17.69
CA MET A 141 18.84 11.34 -16.47
C MET A 141 18.74 9.81 -16.60
N TYR A 142 17.64 9.29 -17.13
CA TYR A 142 17.45 7.85 -17.29
C TYR A 142 18.22 7.28 -18.49
N GLN A 143 18.47 8.10 -19.51
CA GLN A 143 19.36 7.71 -20.62
C GLN A 143 20.81 7.56 -20.13
N THR A 144 21.24 8.40 -19.19
CA THR A 144 22.55 8.26 -18.53
C THR A 144 22.62 6.95 -17.72
N ILE A 145 21.61 6.66 -16.91
CA ILE A 145 21.50 5.37 -16.16
C ILE A 145 21.52 4.18 -17.13
N ALA A 146 20.86 4.29 -18.29
CA ALA A 146 20.88 3.22 -19.29
C ALA A 146 22.29 2.92 -19.80
N GLY A 147 23.14 3.93 -19.94
CA GLY A 147 24.53 3.79 -20.32
C GLY A 147 25.44 3.22 -19.22
N GLU A 148 25.16 3.51 -17.97
CA GLU A 148 25.98 3.12 -16.80
C GLU A 148 25.54 1.79 -16.16
N GLU A 149 24.24 1.57 -15.99
CA GLU A 149 23.66 0.46 -15.25
C GLU A 149 22.82 -0.49 -16.11
N GLY A 150 22.61 -0.16 -17.37
CA GLY A 150 21.87 -0.95 -18.33
C GLY A 150 20.43 -0.46 -18.56
N LEU A 151 19.94 -0.77 -19.78
CA LEU A 151 18.65 -0.28 -20.27
C LEU A 151 17.47 -0.74 -19.44
N ASP A 152 17.40 -2.04 -19.08
CA ASP A 152 16.30 -2.60 -18.32
C ASP A 152 16.19 -1.95 -16.93
N ARG A 153 17.32 -1.59 -16.31
CA ARG A 153 17.36 -0.87 -15.05
C ARG A 153 16.80 0.55 -15.21
N ALA A 154 17.27 1.29 -16.18
CA ALA A 154 16.82 2.66 -16.43
C ALA A 154 15.31 2.74 -16.73
N VAL A 155 14.79 1.82 -17.55
CA VAL A 155 13.36 1.74 -17.86
C VAL A 155 12.55 1.44 -16.61
N THR A 156 13.00 0.48 -15.79
CA THR A 156 12.34 0.13 -14.53
C THR A 156 12.31 1.32 -13.58
N ASP A 157 13.43 2.01 -13.38
CA ASP A 157 13.52 3.17 -12.51
C ASP A 157 12.64 4.33 -13.00
N TYR A 158 12.57 4.55 -14.31
CA TYR A 158 11.72 5.58 -14.89
C TYR A 158 10.24 5.29 -14.66
N ILE A 159 9.78 4.07 -14.93
CA ILE A 159 8.36 3.70 -14.75
C ILE A 159 7.98 3.65 -13.27
N SER A 160 8.83 3.11 -12.41
CA SER A 160 8.57 3.06 -10.97
C SER A 160 8.52 4.43 -10.30
N GLY A 161 9.16 5.44 -10.90
CA GLY A 161 9.08 6.84 -10.47
C GLY A 161 7.85 7.60 -10.97
N MET A 162 7.01 7.00 -11.80
CA MET A 162 5.78 7.63 -12.28
C MET A 162 4.68 7.61 -11.21
N SER A 163 3.90 8.69 -11.12
CA SER A 163 2.59 8.62 -10.47
C SER A 163 1.60 7.92 -11.40
N ASP A 164 0.52 7.35 -10.83
CA ASP A 164 -0.52 6.65 -11.60
C ASP A 164 -1.07 7.51 -12.74
N GLU A 165 -1.40 8.76 -12.43
CA GLU A 165 -1.92 9.71 -13.42
C GLU A 165 -0.90 10.02 -14.53
N PHE A 166 0.38 10.08 -14.19
CA PHE A 166 1.44 10.30 -15.18
C PHE A 166 1.62 9.08 -16.07
N ALA A 167 1.60 7.87 -15.52
CA ALA A 167 1.69 6.63 -16.27
C ALA A 167 0.52 6.47 -17.26
N VAL A 168 -0.71 6.75 -16.83
CA VAL A 168 -1.90 6.73 -17.70
C VAL A 168 -1.75 7.74 -18.83
N ARG A 169 -1.35 8.99 -18.54
CA ARG A 169 -1.11 10.01 -19.60
C ARG A 169 -0.03 9.61 -20.59
N MET A 170 1.04 8.98 -20.12
CA MET A 170 2.10 8.50 -21.01
C MET A 170 1.61 7.37 -21.89
N PHE A 171 0.84 6.44 -21.35
CA PHE A 171 0.21 5.37 -22.12
C PHE A 171 -0.74 5.94 -23.19
N GLU A 172 -1.64 6.85 -22.83
CA GLU A 172 -2.54 7.50 -23.78
C GLU A 172 -1.78 8.23 -24.89
N ARG A 173 -0.72 8.94 -24.52
CA ARG A 173 0.12 9.70 -25.47
C ARG A 173 0.76 8.80 -26.52
N GLN A 174 1.19 7.59 -26.14
CA GLN A 174 1.93 6.69 -27.01
C GLN A 174 1.03 5.70 -27.77
N PHE A 175 -0.05 5.27 -27.15
CA PHE A 175 -0.85 4.14 -27.69
C PHE A 175 -2.25 4.53 -28.13
N VAL A 176 -2.78 5.68 -27.72
CA VAL A 176 -4.12 6.12 -28.12
C VAL A 176 -4.02 7.17 -29.22
N PRO A 177 -4.57 6.89 -30.43
CA PRO A 177 -4.60 7.83 -31.53
C PRO A 177 -5.37 9.11 -31.16
N ARG A 178 -4.80 10.26 -31.44
CA ARG A 178 -5.52 11.53 -31.28
C ARG A 178 -6.59 11.69 -32.35
N LYS A 179 -7.74 12.25 -31.98
CA LYS A 179 -8.74 12.63 -32.99
C LYS A 179 -8.14 13.63 -33.95
N TRP A 180 -8.26 13.39 -35.23
CA TRP A 180 -7.98 14.39 -36.24
C TRP A 180 -9.08 15.44 -36.15
N ASN A 181 -8.73 16.62 -35.65
CA ASN A 181 -9.53 17.82 -35.87
C ASN A 181 -9.29 18.27 -37.30
N VAL A 182 -10.05 17.75 -38.24
CA VAL A 182 -10.18 18.35 -39.56
C VAL A 182 -11.14 19.50 -39.36
N LEU A 183 -10.61 20.71 -39.41
CA LEU A 183 -11.39 21.94 -39.60
C LEU A 183 -12.01 21.96 -41.01
#